data_4cafc0bd3bcbb390e6bd007aea37a458
#
_entry.id   4cafc0bd3bcbb390e6bd007aea37a458
#
_cell.length_a   1.000
_cell.length_b   1.000
_cell.length_c   1.000
_cell.angle_alpha   90.00
_cell.angle_beta   90.00
_cell.angle_gamma   90.00
#
_symmetry.space_group_name_H-M   'P 1'
#
loop_
_entity.id
_entity.type
_entity.pdbx_description
1 polymer ?
#
loop_
_entity_poly.entity_id
_entity_poly.type
_entity_poly.pdbx_seq_one_letter_code
_entity_poly.pdbx_strand_id
1 'polypeptide(L)' 'MKIGDRIRVKQSVIVYHHPEHRGQPFDIEGLEGEIIAIIREWQGRPVSANFPVMVKFDKKFKAHFRENEVELLD' A
#
# COMPACT_ATOMS: atom_id res chain seq x y z
N MET A 1 -11.80 1.68 -5.38
CA MET A 1 -10.93 0.69 -4.73
C MET A 1 -11.64 0.03 -3.58
N LYS A 2 -11.47 -1.26 -3.46
CA LYS A 2 -12.10 -2.03 -2.38
C LYS A 2 -11.18 -3.19 -1.99
N ILE A 3 -11.44 -3.77 -0.83
CA ILE A 3 -10.67 -4.92 -0.34
C ILE A 3 -10.80 -6.05 -1.35
N GLY A 4 -9.67 -6.67 -1.68
CA GLY A 4 -9.57 -7.74 -2.68
C GLY A 4 -9.18 -7.27 -4.07
N ASP A 5 -9.21 -5.96 -4.31
CA ASP A 5 -8.78 -5.45 -5.62
C ASP A 5 -7.26 -5.56 -5.76
N ARG A 6 -6.83 -5.87 -6.97
CA ARG A 6 -5.40 -5.85 -7.28
C ARG A 6 -5.01 -4.48 -7.76
N ILE A 7 -3.83 -4.06 -7.35
CA ILE A 7 -3.30 -2.75 -7.68
C ILE A 7 -1.83 -2.85 -8.08
N ARG A 8 -1.36 -1.79 -8.70
CA ARG A 8 0.06 -1.59 -8.97
C ARG A 8 0.47 -0.23 -8.44
N VAL A 9 1.66 -0.16 -7.86
CA VAL A 9 2.22 1.11 -7.39
C VAL A 9 2.63 1.93 -8.62
N LYS A 10 2.00 3.08 -8.81
CA LYS A 10 2.22 3.89 -10.02
C LYS A 10 3.20 5.04 -9.81
N GLN A 11 3.61 5.29 -8.57
CA GLN A 11 4.56 6.35 -8.24
C GLN A 11 5.75 5.76 -7.53
N SER A 12 6.87 6.47 -7.57
CA SER A 12 8.05 6.06 -6.82
C SER A 12 7.78 6.18 -5.33
N VAL A 13 7.84 5.06 -4.64
CA VAL A 13 7.65 4.99 -3.18
C VAL A 13 8.84 4.23 -2.60
N ILE A 14 9.60 4.91 -1.75
CA ILE A 14 10.76 4.30 -1.12
C ILE A 14 10.38 3.74 0.23
N VAL A 15 10.67 2.47 0.45
CA VAL A 15 10.43 1.81 1.72
C VAL A 15 11.73 1.24 2.27
N TYR A 16 11.78 1.08 3.60
CA TYR A 16 12.97 0.57 4.28
C TYR A 16 12.71 -0.75 5.00
N HIS A 17 11.48 -1.26 4.92
CA HIS A 17 11.07 -2.46 5.65
C HIS A 17 10.86 -3.67 4.75
N HIS A 18 11.30 -3.60 3.50
CA HIS A 18 11.17 -4.75 2.61
C HIS A 18 12.00 -5.92 3.16
N PRO A 19 11.42 -7.13 3.22
CA PRO A 19 12.12 -8.27 3.83
C PRO A 19 13.47 -8.61 3.24
N GLU A 20 13.66 -8.34 1.95
CA GLU A 20 14.93 -8.62 1.27
C GLU A 20 15.90 -7.45 1.32
N HIS A 21 15.42 -6.27 1.77
CA HIS A 21 16.21 -5.04 1.75
C HIS A 21 16.10 -4.29 3.08
N ARG A 22 16.09 -5.02 4.18
CA ARG A 22 15.93 -4.42 5.51
C ARG A 22 16.94 -3.32 5.76
N GLY A 23 16.44 -2.15 6.17
CA GLY A 23 17.27 -1.01 6.50
C GLY A 23 17.85 -0.29 5.30
N GLN A 24 17.53 -0.72 4.08
CA GLN A 24 18.00 -0.08 2.86
C GLN A 24 16.83 0.47 2.08
N PRO A 25 17.02 1.61 1.40
CA PRO A 25 15.95 2.18 0.58
C PRO A 25 15.65 1.26 -0.61
N PHE A 26 14.39 0.98 -0.82
CA PHE A 26 13.94 0.16 -1.93
C PHE A 26 12.71 0.80 -2.55
N ASP A 27 12.79 1.08 -3.85
CA ASP A 27 11.70 1.69 -4.59
C ASP A 27 10.76 0.58 -5.07
N ILE A 28 9.50 0.67 -4.64
CA ILE A 28 8.50 -0.33 -4.97
C ILE A 28 7.61 0.07 -6.14
N GLU A 29 7.98 1.10 -6.88
CA GLU A 29 7.25 1.50 -8.08
C GLU A 29 7.12 0.31 -9.04
N GLY A 30 5.91 0.08 -9.53
CA GLY A 30 5.63 -1.02 -10.43
C GLY A 30 5.29 -2.35 -9.79
N LEU A 31 5.42 -2.45 -8.47
CA LEU A 31 5.02 -3.68 -7.79
C LEU A 31 3.50 -3.81 -7.76
N GLU A 32 3.02 -5.04 -7.89
CA GLU A 32 1.61 -5.36 -7.84
C GLU A 32 1.26 -6.05 -6.54
N GLY A 33 0.08 -5.75 -6.01
CA GLY A 33 -0.36 -6.33 -4.76
C GLY A 33 -1.88 -6.34 -4.67
N GLU A 34 -2.37 -6.73 -3.49
CA GLU A 34 -3.80 -6.83 -3.23
C GLU A 34 -4.16 -5.93 -2.06
N ILE A 35 -5.27 -5.21 -2.20
CA ILE A 35 -5.79 -4.39 -1.11
C ILE A 35 -6.37 -5.30 -0.06
N ILE A 36 -5.83 -5.25 1.16
CA ILE A 36 -6.30 -6.06 2.28
C ILE A 36 -7.06 -5.24 3.32
N ALA A 37 -6.93 -3.92 3.29
CA ALA A 37 -7.68 -3.06 4.19
C ALA A 37 -7.76 -1.66 3.61
N ILE A 38 -8.88 -0.99 3.88
CA ILE A 38 -9.03 0.44 3.57
C ILE A 38 -9.51 1.10 4.83
N ILE A 39 -8.67 1.98 5.40
CA ILE A 39 -8.95 2.63 6.66
C ILE A 39 -9.48 4.03 6.37
N ARG A 40 -10.80 4.21 6.49
CA ARG A 40 -11.46 5.50 6.23
C ARG A 40 -11.89 6.18 7.53
N GLU A 41 -12.16 5.38 8.56
CA GLU A 41 -12.63 5.90 9.83
C GLU A 41 -12.02 5.07 10.97
N TRP A 42 -11.82 5.71 12.09
CA TRP A 42 -11.39 5.04 13.31
C TRP A 42 -12.32 5.47 14.43
N GLN A 43 -13.05 4.51 15.02
CA GLN A 43 -13.99 4.76 16.10
C GLN A 43 -14.99 5.89 15.78
N GLY A 44 -15.50 5.91 14.56
CA GLY A 44 -16.48 6.90 14.13
C GLY A 44 -15.92 8.26 13.80
N ARG A 45 -14.60 8.43 13.84
CA ARG A 45 -13.93 9.67 13.47
C ARG A 45 -13.25 9.49 12.12
N PRO A 46 -13.29 10.52 11.25
CA PRO A 46 -12.51 10.46 10.03
C PRO A 46 -11.04 10.35 10.40
N VAL A 47 -10.39 9.33 9.87
CA VAL A 47 -8.95 9.21 10.06
C VAL A 47 -8.30 10.21 9.14
N SER A 48 -7.48 11.10 9.70
CA SER A 48 -6.58 11.92 8.92
C SER A 48 -5.52 10.98 8.36
N ALA A 49 -5.96 10.06 7.52
CA ALA A 49 -5.09 9.01 7.04
C ALA A 49 -4.35 9.51 5.84
N ASN A 50 -3.08 9.80 6.03
CA ASN A 50 -2.22 10.08 4.90
C ASN A 50 -2.07 8.86 4.01
N PHE A 51 -2.28 7.65 4.57
CA PHE A 51 -2.09 6.39 3.84
C PHE A 51 -3.22 5.42 4.19
N PRO A 52 -4.44 5.62 3.64
CA PRO A 52 -5.60 4.81 4.04
C PRO A 52 -5.65 3.41 3.44
N VAL A 53 -4.88 3.16 2.38
CA VAL A 53 -4.94 1.88 1.67
C VAL A 53 -3.80 0.98 2.10
N MET A 54 -4.14 -0.20 2.64
CA MET A 54 -3.14 -1.19 3.00
C MET A 54 -3.07 -2.24 1.91
N VAL A 55 -1.88 -2.45 1.36
CA VAL A 55 -1.62 -3.38 0.26
C VAL A 55 -0.65 -4.44 0.71
N LYS A 56 -0.97 -5.68 0.39
CA LYS A 56 -0.10 -6.83 0.65
C LYS A 56 0.55 -7.25 -0.66
N PHE A 57 1.86 -7.23 -0.70
CA PHE A 57 2.63 -7.63 -1.88
C PHE A 57 3.13 -9.07 -1.76
N ASP A 58 3.46 -9.50 -0.54
CA ASP A 58 4.00 -10.82 -0.26
C ASP A 58 3.56 -11.20 1.15
N LYS A 59 3.78 -12.45 1.53
CA LYS A 59 3.42 -12.94 2.86
C LYS A 59 4.05 -12.12 3.98
N LYS A 60 5.21 -11.53 3.73
CA LYS A 60 5.96 -10.79 4.73
C LYS A 60 6.03 -9.30 4.45
N PHE A 61 5.45 -8.83 3.34
CA PHE A 61 5.57 -7.44 2.96
C PHE A 61 4.21 -6.81 2.73
N LYS A 62 3.90 -5.82 3.55
CA LYS A 62 2.69 -5.00 3.45
C LYS A 62 3.12 -3.55 3.55
N ALA A 63 2.38 -2.67 2.89
CA ALA A 63 2.65 -1.25 2.96
C ALA A 63 1.35 -0.47 2.87
N HIS A 64 1.38 0.77 3.36
CA HIS A 64 0.24 1.67 3.32
C HIS A 64 0.45 2.71 2.23
N PHE A 65 -0.61 3.05 1.51
CA PHE A 65 -0.57 3.99 0.40
C PHE A 65 -1.71 4.98 0.46
N ARG A 66 -1.53 6.10 -0.25
CA ARG A 66 -2.62 6.98 -0.62
C ARG A 66 -3.25 6.42 -1.89
N GLU A 67 -4.52 6.72 -2.10
CA GLU A 67 -5.22 6.22 -3.27
C GLU A 67 -4.56 6.66 -4.59
N ASN A 68 -3.94 7.84 -4.60
CA ASN A 68 -3.29 8.35 -5.81
C ASN A 68 -1.89 7.77 -6.06
N GLU A 69 -1.38 6.97 -5.14
CA GLU A 69 -0.07 6.32 -5.33
C GLU A 69 -0.18 4.96 -6.00
N VAL A 70 -1.37 4.43 -6.10
CA VAL A 70 -1.62 3.12 -6.68
C VAL A 70 -2.72 3.21 -7.74
N GLU A 71 -2.73 2.23 -8.64
CA GLU A 71 -3.77 2.14 -9.66
C GLU A 71 -4.37 0.75 -9.68
N LEU A 72 -5.65 0.67 -10.03
CA LEU A 72 -6.33 -0.61 -10.13
C LEU A 72 -5.83 -1.39 -11.35
N LEU A 73 -5.68 -2.69 -11.16
CA LEU A 73 -5.39 -3.62 -12.24
C LEU A 73 -6.68 -4.34 -12.60
N ASP A 74 -6.97 -4.40 -13.87
CA ASP A 74 -8.15 -5.12 -14.35
C ASP A 74 -7.82 -6.56 -14.66
#